data_7d6fd2606c3da34e7a0f63992396ba01
#
_entry.id   7d6fd2606c3da34e7a0f63992396ba01
#
_cell.length_a   1.000
_cell.length_b   1.000
_cell.length_c   1.000
_cell.angle_alpha   90.00
_cell.angle_beta   90.00
_cell.angle_gamma   90.00
#
_symmetry.space_group_name_H-M   'P 1'
#
loop_
_entity.id
_entity.type
_entity.pdbx_description
1 polymer ?
#
loop_
_entity_poly.entity_id
_entity_poly.type
_entity_poly.pdbx_seq_one_letter_code
_entity_poly.pdbx_strand_id
1 'polypeptide(L)'
;MKSTTKPRVKICCIKSKAEAHTAIQYGASALGLVGNMPSGPGIIPDNLIFEIAQFVPTLIDTFLLTSETNPAEIIKHQQRVKTNTIQIVDKLASGTYADVRIALPNIKLVQVIHVIDEKSVAEAIKISEEVDCLLLDSGNPNAKIKELGGTGRVHNWELSRAIRKAINIPLFLAGGLNPENVKQAIEKVQPFGLDLCSSVRTKDKLDVVKLKKFFNSIGEC
;
A
#
# COMPACT_ATOMS: atom_id res chain seq x y z
N MET A 1 -0.14 -24.81 17.34
CA MET A 1 -0.57 -23.39 17.41
C MET A 1 0.20 -22.63 16.35
N LYS A 2 -0.45 -22.08 15.33
CA LYS A 2 0.23 -21.19 14.36
C LYS A 2 0.50 -19.89 15.11
N SER A 3 1.78 -19.54 15.26
CA SER A 3 2.18 -18.19 15.72
C SER A 3 1.61 -17.16 14.75
N THR A 4 0.54 -16.51 15.14
CA THR A 4 0.00 -15.38 14.39
C THR A 4 0.88 -14.19 14.72
N THR A 5 1.95 -14.01 13.93
CA THR A 5 2.73 -12.78 14.01
C THR A 5 1.81 -11.62 13.69
N LYS A 6 1.79 -10.59 14.55
CA LYS A 6 1.02 -9.37 14.34
C LYS A 6 1.32 -8.79 12.96
N PRO A 7 0.30 -8.48 12.13
CA PRO A 7 0.55 -7.94 10.80
C PRO A 7 1.26 -6.59 10.87
N ARG A 8 2.13 -6.33 9.90
CA ARG A 8 2.73 -5.00 9.71
C ARG A 8 1.66 -3.97 9.41
N VAL A 9 1.88 -2.71 9.78
CA VAL A 9 0.94 -1.62 9.48
C VAL A 9 1.61 -0.56 8.63
N LYS A 10 1.05 -0.29 7.46
CA LYS A 10 1.39 0.83 6.59
C LYS A 10 0.36 1.94 6.78
N ILE A 11 0.83 3.16 7.00
CA ILE A 11 -0.02 4.36 7.01
C ILE A 11 0.21 5.11 5.71
N CYS A 12 -0.83 5.16 4.88
CA CYS A 12 -0.79 5.80 3.57
C CYS A 12 -1.12 7.29 3.63
N CYS A 13 -0.81 8.02 2.55
CA CYS A 13 -1.10 9.44 2.38
C CYS A 13 -0.40 10.35 3.39
N ILE A 14 0.81 10.00 3.80
CA ILE A 14 1.63 10.84 4.68
C ILE A 14 2.06 12.11 3.93
N LYS A 15 1.78 13.29 4.52
CA LYS A 15 1.97 14.59 3.88
C LYS A 15 3.04 15.46 4.51
N SER A 16 3.66 15.04 5.60
CA SER A 16 4.72 15.82 6.28
C SER A 16 5.60 14.94 7.14
N LYS A 17 6.79 15.44 7.49
CA LYS A 17 7.68 14.81 8.48
C LYS A 17 7.00 14.64 9.84
N ALA A 18 6.12 15.57 10.23
CA ALA A 18 5.36 15.48 11.48
C ALA A 18 4.35 14.32 11.44
N GLU A 19 3.60 14.14 10.35
CA GLU A 19 2.72 12.98 10.18
C GLU A 19 3.51 11.67 10.14
N ALA A 20 4.66 11.63 9.44
CA ALA A 20 5.55 10.47 9.40
C ALA A 20 6.01 10.09 10.82
N HIS A 21 6.52 11.05 11.59
CA HIS A 21 6.96 10.83 12.97
C HIS A 21 5.82 10.30 13.84
N THR A 22 4.65 10.93 13.77
CA THR A 22 3.46 10.50 14.51
C THR A 22 3.06 9.07 14.15
N ALA A 23 2.96 8.73 12.86
CA ALA A 23 2.59 7.38 12.45
C ALA A 23 3.57 6.33 12.99
N ILE A 24 4.88 6.60 12.93
CA ILE A 24 5.94 5.72 13.45
C ILE A 24 5.83 5.55 14.98
N GLN A 25 5.61 6.64 15.72
CA GLN A 25 5.45 6.58 17.17
C GLN A 25 4.28 5.70 17.61
N TYR A 26 3.21 5.61 16.81
CA TYR A 26 2.06 4.73 17.08
C TYR A 26 2.25 3.30 16.57
N GLY A 27 3.36 2.97 15.89
CA GLY A 27 3.71 1.61 15.51
C GLY A 27 3.60 1.31 14.00
N ALA A 28 3.52 2.34 13.15
CA ALA A 28 3.62 2.13 11.72
C ALA A 28 5.00 1.56 11.36
N SER A 29 5.02 0.50 10.58
CA SER A 29 6.22 -0.13 10.04
C SER A 29 6.49 0.25 8.58
N ALA A 30 5.55 0.96 7.97
CA ALA A 30 5.66 1.46 6.61
C ALA A 30 4.82 2.74 6.41
N LEU A 31 5.26 3.60 5.51
CA LEU A 31 4.60 4.86 5.17
C LEU A 31 4.36 4.93 3.67
N GLY A 32 3.16 5.36 3.26
CA GLY A 32 2.82 5.62 1.86
C GLY A 32 2.92 7.10 1.51
N LEU A 33 3.73 7.41 0.52
CA LEU A 33 3.99 8.75 -0.02
C LEU A 33 3.44 8.79 -1.44
N VAL A 34 2.42 9.63 -1.66
CA VAL A 34 1.63 9.60 -2.89
C VAL A 34 2.19 10.62 -3.88
N GLY A 35 2.72 10.13 -4.99
CA GLY A 35 3.12 10.95 -6.13
C GLY A 35 1.91 11.47 -6.92
N ASN A 36 2.17 12.09 -8.06
CA ASN A 36 1.12 12.60 -8.93
C ASN A 36 0.19 11.46 -9.40
N MET A 37 -1.11 11.64 -9.24
CA MET A 37 -2.15 10.66 -9.58
C MET A 37 -3.38 11.32 -10.20
N PRO A 38 -4.13 10.61 -11.07
CA PRO A 38 -5.35 11.14 -11.68
C PRO A 38 -6.47 11.37 -10.67
N SER A 39 -6.45 10.67 -9.52
CA SER A 39 -7.46 10.78 -8.46
C SER A 39 -6.92 10.23 -7.13
N GLY A 40 -7.62 10.54 -6.04
CA GLY A 40 -7.32 10.03 -4.70
C GLY A 40 -6.68 11.06 -3.78
N PRO A 41 -6.63 10.75 -2.48
CA PRO A 41 -6.09 11.66 -1.47
C PRO A 41 -4.56 11.55 -1.38
N GLY A 42 -3.95 12.54 -0.73
CA GLY A 42 -2.59 12.41 -0.23
C GLY A 42 -1.47 12.80 -1.20
N ILE A 43 -1.79 13.30 -2.38
CA ILE A 43 -0.79 13.73 -3.37
C ILE A 43 0.10 14.82 -2.77
N ILE A 44 1.41 14.62 -2.89
CA ILE A 44 2.44 15.58 -2.49
C ILE A 44 3.52 15.68 -3.59
N PRO A 45 4.23 16.80 -3.68
CA PRO A 45 5.28 16.97 -4.70
C PRO A 45 6.51 16.09 -4.40
N ASP A 46 7.24 15.70 -5.45
CA ASP A 46 8.40 14.81 -5.40
C ASP A 46 9.48 15.25 -4.39
N ASN A 47 9.75 16.57 -4.31
CA ASN A 47 10.71 17.09 -3.34
C ASN A 47 10.31 16.81 -1.89
N LEU A 48 9.00 16.89 -1.57
CA LEU A 48 8.50 16.55 -0.23
C LEU A 48 8.52 15.05 0.02
N ILE A 49 8.24 14.22 -1.01
CA ILE A 49 8.41 12.77 -0.91
C ILE A 49 9.87 12.44 -0.56
N PHE A 50 10.81 13.02 -1.30
CA PHE A 50 12.24 12.85 -1.02
C PHE A 50 12.61 13.27 0.40
N GLU A 51 12.18 14.45 0.84
CA GLU A 51 12.47 14.95 2.18
C GLU A 51 11.92 14.03 3.30
N ILE A 52 10.72 13.49 3.13
CA ILE A 52 10.12 12.56 4.09
C ILE A 52 10.89 11.24 4.05
N ALA A 53 11.20 10.71 2.87
CA ALA A 53 11.93 9.45 2.71
C ALA A 53 13.32 9.50 3.38
N GLN A 54 14.03 10.63 3.28
CA GLN A 54 15.33 10.82 3.95
C GLN A 54 15.21 11.06 5.47
N PHE A 55 14.08 11.54 5.95
CA PHE A 55 13.83 11.76 7.38
C PHE A 55 13.48 10.48 8.13
N VAL A 56 12.85 9.52 7.45
CA VAL A 56 12.33 8.28 8.05
C VAL A 56 13.48 7.31 8.41
N PRO A 57 13.48 6.70 9.61
CA PRO A 57 14.47 5.68 9.98
C PRO A 57 14.50 4.50 8.99
N THR A 58 15.68 3.93 8.74
CA THR A 58 15.91 2.86 7.75
C THR A 58 15.11 1.58 8.00
N LEU A 59 14.65 1.34 9.23
CA LEU A 59 13.80 0.19 9.58
C LEU A 59 12.33 0.35 9.15
N ILE A 60 11.94 1.54 8.75
CA ILE A 60 10.59 1.85 8.29
C ILE A 60 10.59 1.86 6.76
N ASP A 61 9.72 1.07 6.16
CA ASP A 61 9.58 1.08 4.71
C ASP A 61 8.88 2.36 4.24
N THR A 62 9.43 3.01 3.20
CA THR A 62 8.84 4.17 2.54
C THR A 62 8.37 3.76 1.16
N PHE A 63 7.06 3.82 0.92
CA PHE A 63 6.45 3.43 -0.34
C PHE A 63 6.20 4.67 -1.21
N LEU A 64 6.82 4.73 -2.40
CA LEU A 64 6.38 5.63 -3.44
C LEU A 64 5.13 5.05 -4.09
N LEU A 65 3.98 5.71 -3.97
CA LEU A 65 2.80 5.39 -4.78
C LEU A 65 2.90 6.13 -6.11
N THR A 66 2.97 5.39 -7.20
CA THR A 66 3.06 5.95 -8.55
C THR A 66 1.97 5.41 -9.47
N SER A 67 1.33 6.29 -10.24
CA SER A 67 0.40 5.93 -11.30
C SER A 67 1.06 5.82 -12.67
N GLU A 68 2.38 5.96 -12.74
CA GLU A 68 3.12 5.70 -13.97
C GLU A 68 2.97 4.24 -14.39
N THR A 69 2.74 4.02 -15.68
CA THR A 69 2.50 2.71 -16.27
C THR A 69 3.60 2.27 -17.24
N ASN A 70 4.66 3.07 -17.35
CA ASN A 70 5.85 2.82 -18.16
C ASN A 70 7.07 2.65 -17.25
N PRO A 71 7.86 1.57 -17.34
CA PRO A 71 9.04 1.35 -16.52
C PRO A 71 10.04 2.52 -16.50
N ALA A 72 10.30 3.16 -17.64
CA ALA A 72 11.24 4.28 -17.70
C ALA A 72 10.77 5.47 -16.85
N GLU A 73 9.47 5.78 -16.84
CA GLU A 73 8.92 6.85 -16.01
C GLU A 73 8.87 6.47 -14.53
N ILE A 74 8.57 5.20 -14.21
CA ILE A 74 8.65 4.67 -12.83
C ILE A 74 10.09 4.81 -12.30
N ILE A 75 11.08 4.42 -13.09
CA ILE A 75 12.50 4.52 -12.73
C ILE A 75 12.89 5.97 -12.48
N LYS A 76 12.55 6.88 -13.38
CA LYS A 76 12.83 8.33 -13.22
C LYS A 76 12.15 8.90 -11.97
N HIS A 77 10.90 8.50 -11.70
CA HIS A 77 10.17 8.94 -10.52
C HIS A 77 10.90 8.49 -9.25
N GLN A 78 11.24 7.20 -9.16
CA GLN A 78 11.98 6.64 -8.02
C GLN A 78 13.35 7.30 -7.81
N GLN A 79 14.08 7.58 -8.89
CA GLN A 79 15.38 8.26 -8.81
C GLN A 79 15.29 9.67 -8.22
N ARG A 80 14.17 10.38 -8.44
CA ARG A 80 13.92 11.70 -7.83
C ARG A 80 13.58 11.62 -6.35
N VAL A 81 12.74 10.66 -5.96
CA VAL A 81 12.15 10.62 -4.60
C VAL A 81 12.91 9.72 -3.62
N LYS A 82 13.67 8.74 -4.09
CA LYS A 82 14.57 7.86 -3.33
C LYS A 82 13.91 7.15 -2.13
N THR A 83 12.70 6.66 -2.29
CA THR A 83 12.07 5.74 -1.34
C THR A 83 12.73 4.35 -1.41
N ASN A 84 12.44 3.44 -0.48
CA ASN A 84 12.99 2.07 -0.52
C ASN A 84 12.03 1.04 -1.14
N THR A 85 10.82 1.45 -1.49
CA THR A 85 9.77 0.59 -2.08
C THR A 85 8.97 1.40 -3.11
N ILE A 86 8.67 0.78 -4.25
CA ILE A 86 7.75 1.32 -5.26
C ILE A 86 6.43 0.57 -5.19
N GLN A 87 5.33 1.30 -5.03
CA GLN A 87 3.99 0.77 -5.15
C GLN A 87 3.37 1.26 -6.46
N ILE A 88 3.26 0.35 -7.42
CA ILE A 88 2.66 0.61 -8.73
C ILE A 88 1.14 0.42 -8.57
N VAL A 89 0.36 1.50 -8.75
CA VAL A 89 -1.08 1.49 -8.45
C VAL A 89 -1.96 1.14 -9.63
N ASP A 90 -1.43 1.15 -10.86
CA ASP A 90 -2.11 0.75 -12.09
C ASP A 90 -1.29 -0.33 -12.81
N LYS A 91 -1.86 -0.98 -13.81
CA LYS A 91 -1.15 -1.98 -14.62
C LYS A 91 -0.09 -1.32 -15.51
N LEU A 92 1.03 -2.01 -15.72
CA LEU A 92 1.98 -1.58 -16.73
C LEU A 92 1.31 -1.59 -18.12
N ALA A 93 1.38 -0.47 -18.82
CA ALA A 93 0.88 -0.33 -20.19
C ALA A 93 1.92 -0.76 -21.23
N SER A 94 3.21 -0.75 -20.87
CA SER A 94 4.32 -1.16 -21.70
C SER A 94 5.49 -1.64 -20.85
N GLY A 95 6.44 -2.38 -21.42
CA GLY A 95 7.60 -2.93 -20.72
C GLY A 95 7.23 -3.98 -19.68
N THR A 96 8.16 -4.26 -18.76
CA THR A 96 8.06 -5.34 -17.78
C THR A 96 8.52 -4.90 -16.40
N TYR A 97 8.16 -5.64 -15.35
CA TYR A 97 8.74 -5.44 -14.00
C TYR A 97 10.25 -5.72 -13.99
N ALA A 98 10.73 -6.60 -14.87
CA ALA A 98 12.16 -6.89 -15.02
C ALA A 98 12.96 -5.65 -15.45
N ASP A 99 12.40 -4.79 -16.30
CA ASP A 99 13.05 -3.51 -16.69
C ASP A 99 13.29 -2.61 -15.47
N VAL A 100 12.30 -2.55 -14.55
CA VAL A 100 12.44 -1.78 -13.31
C VAL A 100 13.47 -2.42 -12.37
N ARG A 101 13.48 -3.76 -12.24
CA ARG A 101 14.42 -4.48 -11.37
C ARG A 101 15.87 -4.34 -11.82
N ILE A 102 16.12 -4.40 -13.14
CA ILE A 102 17.48 -4.24 -13.70
C ILE A 102 18.02 -2.83 -13.37
N ALA A 103 17.19 -1.81 -13.51
CA ALA A 103 17.58 -0.43 -13.24
C ALA A 103 17.66 -0.08 -11.73
N LEU A 104 16.87 -0.77 -10.90
CA LEU A 104 16.69 -0.49 -9.47
C LEU A 104 16.77 -1.79 -8.63
N PRO A 105 17.91 -2.49 -8.61
CA PRO A 105 17.99 -3.85 -8.04
C PRO A 105 17.75 -3.94 -6.53
N ASN A 106 17.90 -2.84 -5.80
CA ASN A 106 17.73 -2.79 -4.34
C ASN A 106 16.37 -2.23 -3.90
N ILE A 107 15.48 -1.94 -4.84
CA ILE A 107 14.15 -1.38 -4.55
C ILE A 107 13.11 -2.47 -4.61
N LYS A 108 12.26 -2.56 -3.59
CA LYS A 108 11.13 -3.49 -3.55
C LYS A 108 10.03 -3.04 -4.49
N LEU A 109 9.46 -3.96 -5.25
CA LEU A 109 8.34 -3.72 -6.14
C LEU A 109 7.06 -4.28 -5.53
N VAL A 110 6.05 -3.44 -5.40
CA VAL A 110 4.70 -3.78 -4.92
C VAL A 110 3.69 -3.43 -6.01
N GLN A 111 2.92 -4.42 -6.47
CA GLN A 111 1.82 -4.17 -7.39
C GLN A 111 0.49 -4.15 -6.63
N VAL A 112 -0.33 -3.13 -6.90
CA VAL A 112 -1.71 -3.07 -6.42
C VAL A 112 -2.60 -3.93 -7.31
N ILE A 113 -3.38 -4.80 -6.68
CA ILE A 113 -4.47 -5.56 -7.31
C ILE A 113 -5.79 -5.00 -6.81
N HIS A 114 -6.58 -4.45 -7.72
CA HIS A 114 -7.94 -4.01 -7.43
C HIS A 114 -8.87 -5.22 -7.45
N VAL A 115 -9.34 -5.64 -6.26
CA VAL A 115 -10.15 -6.86 -6.10
C VAL A 115 -11.60 -6.57 -6.48
N ILE A 116 -11.97 -6.91 -7.71
CA ILE A 116 -13.30 -6.67 -8.29
C ILE A 116 -14.08 -7.97 -8.38
N ASP A 117 -13.50 -9.00 -9.00
CA ASP A 117 -14.11 -10.30 -9.31
C ASP A 117 -13.08 -11.43 -9.27
N GLU A 118 -13.46 -12.63 -9.69
CA GLU A 118 -12.60 -13.83 -9.74
C GLU A 118 -11.39 -13.67 -10.67
N LYS A 119 -11.46 -12.78 -11.68
CA LYS A 119 -10.31 -12.51 -12.58
C LYS A 119 -9.17 -11.85 -11.82
N SER A 120 -9.48 -11.11 -10.75
CA SER A 120 -8.48 -10.52 -9.86
C SER A 120 -7.59 -11.58 -9.19
N VAL A 121 -8.12 -12.80 -8.97
CA VAL A 121 -7.33 -13.91 -8.40
C VAL A 121 -6.30 -14.40 -9.41
N ALA A 122 -6.70 -14.65 -10.65
CA ALA A 122 -5.79 -15.09 -11.71
C ALA A 122 -4.72 -14.03 -12.02
N GLU A 123 -5.10 -12.76 -12.03
CA GLU A 123 -4.20 -11.63 -12.19
C GLU A 123 -3.16 -11.58 -11.06
N ALA A 124 -3.60 -11.69 -9.80
CA ALA A 124 -2.72 -11.66 -8.64
C ALA A 124 -1.70 -12.80 -8.67
N ILE A 125 -2.10 -14.02 -9.04
CA ILE A 125 -1.21 -15.18 -9.17
C ILE A 125 -0.11 -14.89 -10.21
N LYS A 126 -0.49 -14.45 -11.41
CA LYS A 126 0.45 -14.14 -12.47
C LYS A 126 1.46 -13.06 -12.05
N ILE A 127 0.98 -11.96 -11.48
CA ILE A 127 1.83 -10.83 -11.10
C ILE A 127 2.73 -11.18 -9.92
N SER A 128 2.30 -12.09 -9.02
CA SER A 128 3.09 -12.50 -7.87
C SER A 128 4.42 -13.18 -8.22
N GLU A 129 4.59 -13.64 -9.46
CA GLU A 129 5.85 -14.20 -9.96
C GLU A 129 6.89 -13.13 -10.34
N GLU A 130 6.44 -11.87 -10.50
CA GLU A 130 7.26 -10.79 -11.05
C GLU A 130 7.61 -9.69 -10.02
N VAL A 131 6.89 -9.62 -8.88
CA VAL A 131 7.04 -8.58 -7.86
C VAL A 131 7.37 -9.13 -6.47
N ASP A 132 7.78 -8.26 -5.55
CA ASP A 132 8.18 -8.69 -4.19
C ASP A 132 7.00 -8.78 -3.22
N CYS A 133 5.90 -8.09 -3.54
CA CYS A 133 4.73 -8.03 -2.68
C CYS A 133 3.49 -7.61 -3.48
N LEU A 134 2.32 -8.07 -3.08
CA LEU A 134 1.05 -7.55 -3.58
C LEU A 134 0.36 -6.68 -2.52
N LEU A 135 -0.41 -5.69 -2.98
CA LEU A 135 -1.34 -4.94 -2.14
C LEU A 135 -2.74 -5.06 -2.74
N LEU A 136 -3.69 -5.57 -1.96
CA LEU A 136 -5.09 -5.71 -2.38
C LEU A 136 -5.88 -4.47 -1.95
N ASP A 137 -6.56 -3.82 -2.90
CA ASP A 137 -7.38 -2.64 -2.62
C ASP A 137 -8.75 -2.74 -3.30
N SER A 138 -9.66 -1.87 -2.89
CA SER A 138 -11.05 -1.76 -3.36
C SER A 138 -11.24 -0.75 -4.49
N GLY A 139 -10.17 -0.27 -5.11
CA GLY A 139 -10.24 0.65 -6.25
C GLY A 139 -10.94 0.05 -7.48
N ASN A 140 -11.29 0.91 -8.41
CA ASN A 140 -11.81 0.51 -9.72
C ASN A 140 -11.07 1.26 -10.84
N PRO A 141 -10.03 0.68 -11.43
CA PRO A 141 -9.27 1.30 -12.52
C PRO A 141 -10.07 1.41 -13.82
N ASN A 142 -11.21 0.70 -13.93
CA ASN A 142 -12.09 0.72 -15.10
C ASN A 142 -13.19 1.79 -14.99
N ALA A 143 -13.26 2.55 -13.90
CA ALA A 143 -14.21 3.65 -13.75
C ALA A 143 -13.89 4.79 -14.72
N LYS A 144 -14.89 5.62 -15.06
CA LYS A 144 -14.73 6.78 -15.96
C LYS A 144 -13.60 7.72 -15.50
N ILE A 145 -13.46 7.90 -14.18
CA ILE A 145 -12.25 8.45 -13.54
C ILE A 145 -11.67 7.30 -12.75
N LYS A 146 -10.44 6.87 -13.07
CA LYS A 146 -9.80 5.73 -12.42
C LYS A 146 -9.74 5.93 -10.90
N GLU A 147 -10.24 4.95 -10.15
CA GLU A 147 -10.12 4.91 -8.69
C GLU A 147 -8.95 3.98 -8.33
N LEU A 148 -7.78 4.55 -8.07
CA LEU A 148 -6.54 3.80 -7.82
C LEU A 148 -6.26 3.57 -6.33
N GLY A 149 -7.23 3.84 -5.46
CA GLY A 149 -7.17 3.62 -4.01
C GLY A 149 -7.85 4.73 -3.20
N GLY A 150 -7.77 4.62 -1.87
CA GLY A 150 -8.32 5.62 -0.95
C GLY A 150 -9.85 5.72 -0.92
N THR A 151 -10.58 4.73 -1.46
CA THR A 151 -12.04 4.76 -1.61
C THR A 151 -12.80 4.63 -0.29
N GLY A 152 -12.15 4.09 0.75
CA GLY A 152 -12.78 3.78 2.04
C GLY A 152 -13.78 2.62 2.00
N ARG A 153 -13.93 1.95 0.85
CA ARG A 153 -14.83 0.80 0.69
C ARG A 153 -14.10 -0.51 1.03
N VAL A 154 -14.83 -1.48 1.57
CA VAL A 154 -14.36 -2.86 1.73
C VAL A 154 -14.65 -3.63 0.45
N HIS A 155 -13.71 -4.45 -0.01
CA HIS A 155 -13.91 -5.38 -1.12
C HIS A 155 -14.19 -6.81 -0.61
N ASN A 156 -14.38 -7.76 -1.51
CA ASN A 156 -14.69 -9.15 -1.16
C ASN A 156 -13.47 -9.87 -0.56
N TRP A 157 -13.44 -10.06 0.75
CA TRP A 157 -12.35 -10.75 1.48
C TRP A 157 -12.27 -12.25 1.20
N GLU A 158 -13.29 -12.90 0.61
CA GLU A 158 -13.15 -14.29 0.15
C GLU A 158 -12.19 -14.37 -1.05
N LEU A 159 -12.28 -13.41 -1.97
CA LEU A 159 -11.32 -13.29 -3.07
C LEU A 159 -9.91 -12.98 -2.55
N SER A 160 -9.80 -12.07 -1.58
CA SER A 160 -8.51 -11.75 -0.93
C SER A 160 -7.89 -12.97 -0.24
N ARG A 161 -8.72 -13.79 0.44
CA ARG A 161 -8.28 -15.06 1.03
C ARG A 161 -7.84 -16.07 -0.03
N ALA A 162 -8.57 -16.16 -1.14
CA ALA A 162 -8.19 -17.02 -2.28
C ALA A 162 -6.82 -16.61 -2.84
N ILE A 163 -6.61 -15.31 -3.09
CA ILE A 163 -5.33 -14.76 -3.51
C ILE A 163 -4.24 -15.11 -2.49
N ARG A 164 -4.46 -14.81 -1.20
CA ARG A 164 -3.46 -15.05 -0.14
C ARG A 164 -3.00 -16.51 -0.07
N LYS A 165 -3.91 -17.45 -0.33
CA LYS A 165 -3.60 -18.89 -0.34
C LYS A 165 -2.86 -19.35 -1.59
N ALA A 166 -3.06 -18.65 -2.70
CA ALA A 166 -2.51 -19.02 -4.00
C ALA A 166 -1.10 -18.46 -4.27
N ILE A 167 -0.64 -17.48 -3.48
CA ILE A 167 0.66 -16.83 -3.66
C ILE A 167 1.62 -17.12 -2.51
N ASN A 168 2.93 -17.08 -2.79
CA ASN A 168 3.99 -17.31 -1.81
C ASN A 168 4.68 -16.01 -1.32
N ILE A 169 4.38 -14.87 -1.95
CA ILE A 169 4.96 -13.58 -1.58
C ILE A 169 4.11 -12.86 -0.50
N PRO A 170 4.68 -11.89 0.23
CA PRO A 170 3.94 -11.03 1.15
C PRO A 170 2.75 -10.34 0.49
N LEU A 171 1.69 -10.11 1.29
CA LEU A 171 0.47 -9.46 0.84
C LEU A 171 0.00 -8.43 1.86
N PHE A 172 -0.16 -7.18 1.43
CA PHE A 172 -0.85 -6.15 2.20
C PHE A 172 -2.34 -6.14 1.84
N LEU A 173 -3.18 -5.98 2.87
CA LEU A 173 -4.62 -5.78 2.70
C LEU A 173 -4.96 -4.31 2.95
N ALA A 174 -5.58 -3.67 1.96
CA ALA A 174 -6.12 -2.32 2.01
C ALA A 174 -7.65 -2.34 1.83
N GLY A 175 -8.25 -1.19 1.61
CA GLY A 175 -9.68 -1.04 1.33
C GLY A 175 -10.56 -1.06 2.57
N GLY A 176 -10.95 0.12 3.07
CA GLY A 176 -11.97 0.31 4.10
C GLY A 176 -11.67 -0.29 5.47
N LEU A 177 -10.42 -0.64 5.77
CA LEU A 177 -10.03 -1.15 7.07
C LEU A 177 -10.21 -0.08 8.16
N ASN A 178 -10.77 -0.48 9.28
CA ASN A 178 -11.06 0.38 10.43
C ASN A 178 -11.02 -0.45 11.74
N PRO A 179 -11.09 0.18 12.93
CA PRO A 179 -11.03 -0.55 14.20
C PRO A 179 -12.13 -1.60 14.40
N GLU A 180 -13.29 -1.42 13.77
CA GLU A 180 -14.46 -2.27 13.94
C GLU A 180 -14.37 -3.55 13.09
N ASN A 181 -13.63 -3.53 11.96
CA ASN A 181 -13.57 -4.64 11.02
C ASN A 181 -12.20 -5.32 10.91
N VAL A 182 -11.15 -4.70 11.43
CA VAL A 182 -9.76 -5.16 11.20
C VAL A 182 -9.48 -6.56 11.79
N LYS A 183 -10.05 -6.92 12.95
CA LYS A 183 -9.88 -8.26 13.53
C LYS A 183 -10.41 -9.33 12.58
N GLN A 184 -11.62 -9.13 12.07
CA GLN A 184 -12.24 -10.04 11.10
C GLN A 184 -11.43 -10.12 9.80
N ALA A 185 -10.89 -8.98 9.31
CA ALA A 185 -10.02 -8.94 8.14
C ALA A 185 -8.75 -9.79 8.33
N ILE A 186 -8.09 -9.65 9.49
CA ILE A 186 -6.88 -10.41 9.84
C ILE A 186 -7.18 -11.91 9.91
N GLU A 187 -8.23 -12.31 10.62
CA GLU A 187 -8.63 -13.71 10.78
C GLU A 187 -8.96 -14.36 9.42
N LYS A 188 -9.69 -13.64 8.58
CA LYS A 188 -10.19 -14.15 7.31
C LYS A 188 -9.11 -14.23 6.23
N VAL A 189 -8.31 -13.19 6.08
CA VAL A 189 -7.32 -13.07 4.99
C VAL A 189 -5.94 -13.53 5.41
N GLN A 190 -5.57 -13.36 6.67
CA GLN A 190 -4.22 -13.61 7.19
C GLN A 190 -3.13 -12.85 6.39
N PRO A 191 -3.26 -11.52 6.22
CA PRO A 191 -2.32 -10.74 5.44
C PRO A 191 -0.98 -10.60 6.19
N PHE A 192 0.10 -10.38 5.43
CA PHE A 192 1.40 -9.98 5.98
C PHE A 192 1.35 -8.58 6.60
N GLY A 193 0.57 -7.69 6.00
CA GLY A 193 0.41 -6.31 6.46
C GLY A 193 -0.97 -5.73 6.15
N LEU A 194 -1.25 -4.61 6.79
CA LEU A 194 -2.46 -3.80 6.62
C LEU A 194 -2.07 -2.44 6.06
N ASP A 195 -2.86 -1.89 5.16
CA ASP A 195 -2.67 -0.54 4.61
C ASP A 195 -3.88 0.34 4.92
N LEU A 196 -3.63 1.49 5.53
CA LEU A 196 -4.64 2.41 6.02
C LEU A 196 -4.47 3.80 5.41
N CYS A 197 -5.58 4.41 5.03
CA CYS A 197 -5.63 5.80 4.61
C CYS A 197 -6.77 6.56 5.31
N SER A 198 -7.98 6.52 4.78
CA SER A 198 -9.12 7.34 5.22
C SER A 198 -9.56 7.12 6.67
N SER A 199 -9.48 5.87 7.16
CA SER A 199 -9.94 5.51 8.51
C SER A 199 -9.12 6.12 9.64
N VAL A 200 -7.90 6.58 9.37
CA VAL A 200 -7.01 7.23 10.34
C VAL A 200 -6.83 8.74 10.07
N ARG A 201 -7.69 9.33 9.25
CA ARG A 201 -7.63 10.75 8.89
C ARG A 201 -8.91 11.50 9.22
N THR A 202 -8.81 12.81 9.47
CA THR A 202 -9.92 13.76 9.61
C THR A 202 -9.57 15.02 8.84
N LYS A 203 -10.46 15.45 7.94
CA LYS A 203 -10.23 16.63 7.07
C LYS A 203 -8.84 16.57 6.39
N ASP A 204 -8.52 15.39 5.85
CA ASP A 204 -7.28 15.10 5.11
C ASP A 204 -5.97 15.24 5.93
N LYS A 205 -6.04 15.29 7.25
CA LYS A 205 -4.89 15.25 8.18
C LYS A 205 -4.90 13.95 8.98
N LEU A 206 -3.72 13.45 9.30
CA LEU A 206 -3.56 12.27 10.17
C LEU A 206 -4.19 12.60 11.54
N ASP A 207 -5.09 11.73 11.99
CA ASP A 207 -5.85 11.90 13.23
C ASP A 207 -5.29 10.96 14.31
N VAL A 208 -4.65 11.53 15.31
CA VAL A 208 -3.98 10.80 16.39
C VAL A 208 -4.96 9.92 17.19
N VAL A 209 -6.19 10.39 17.40
CA VAL A 209 -7.20 9.63 18.17
C VAL A 209 -7.63 8.39 17.38
N LYS A 210 -7.90 8.56 16.09
CA LYS A 210 -8.23 7.44 15.19
C LYS A 210 -7.08 6.46 15.04
N LEU A 211 -5.85 6.98 14.88
CA LEU A 211 -4.65 6.17 14.78
C LEU A 211 -4.45 5.31 16.03
N LYS A 212 -4.53 5.92 17.22
CA LYS A 212 -4.45 5.21 18.50
C LYS A 212 -5.53 4.14 18.62
N LYS A 213 -6.79 4.47 18.28
CA LYS A 213 -7.91 3.52 18.31
C LYS A 213 -7.64 2.32 17.41
N PHE A 214 -7.11 2.55 16.20
CA PHE A 214 -6.77 1.46 15.29
C PHE A 214 -5.67 0.57 15.85
N PHE A 215 -4.55 1.13 16.30
CA PHE A 215 -3.45 0.33 16.85
C PHE A 215 -3.84 -0.46 18.10
N ASN A 216 -4.71 0.09 18.95
CA ASN A 216 -5.27 -0.64 20.08
C ASN A 216 -6.10 -1.85 19.61
N SER A 217 -6.92 -1.69 18.55
CA SER A 217 -7.76 -2.79 18.06
C SER A 217 -6.97 -3.99 17.53
N ILE A 218 -5.74 -3.78 17.01
CA ILE A 218 -4.87 -4.88 16.56
C ILE A 218 -3.86 -5.33 17.63
N GLY A 219 -3.71 -4.60 18.73
CA GLY A 219 -2.86 -4.97 19.87
C GLY A 219 -3.43 -6.11 20.71
N GLU A 220 -4.73 -6.34 20.59
CA GLU A 220 -5.49 -7.38 21.29
C GLU A 220 -5.69 -8.67 20.45
N CYS A 221 -5.02 -8.79 19.29
CA CYS A 221 -5.09 -9.94 18.40
C CYS A 221 -3.96 -10.94 18.68
#